data_e6d219df5e686ba6164ae72850363004
#
_entry.id   e6d219df5e686ba6164ae72850363004
#
_cell.length_a   1.000
_cell.length_b   1.000
_cell.length_c   1.000
_cell.angle_alpha   90.00
_cell.angle_beta   90.00
_cell.angle_gamma   90.00
#
_symmetry.space_group_name_H-M   'P 1'
#
loop_
_entity.id
_entity.type
_entity.pdbx_description
1 polymer ?
#
loop_
_entity_poly.entity_id
_entity_poly.type
_entity_poly.pdbx_seq_one_letter_code
_entity_poly.pdbx_strand_id
1 'polypeptide(L)'
;YLTEEETVDTDITYEAIDEEGDKVECNSIEDAIIVASDNKNDIETADYDQNELCRSNGNIVVVLDPGHGGNDSGTISNVYGVQIVERDINLKIAQYCKSELETYAGVTVYMTRNDNTSPNTDREQRAKFAAEKGANVLVSIHINSYGKGYTSAHGAEVYYPNSNYNSTVSGQGQNLSAVILKQLTALGLADRGIKIRNSKDGETYPDGSLADYLGINKYAKLYGYPGILIEHAYANNVSDAANYLTTDAQLQRLGVADATGIAQYFGLQKKKNVSLYGICKQETVEGISAALSYSSDDSNIKFRWMEYNIDKGQWKILDDWSSNSSVFWKPQKGNYWLSVDTLTSDGVKQNFTLVYTSNHDYTGKHGVTISGLYCEEKNDGIHAGAVHLTNDPNTKYRWLVYDLYRKNWRVISDWKSSEWVTWKPEQGNYWLRAEAVTSDGIEDDYTLTYTVKKDYTGIKLYGIYALSGSKDVAAALSYSSSNEDIEFRWMLYDMTSGQWKILKDWGHDTSLKFLPKLRTYWLSVDVRSKEGAVKNCTITYTSSIDYTVNYINLNG
;
A
#
# COMPACT_ATOMS: atom_id res chain seq x y z
N TYR A 1 61.85 7.08 -24.62
CA TYR A 1 63.22 6.80 -24.18
C TYR A 1 63.11 6.06 -22.86
N LEU A 2 63.44 4.78 -22.91
CA LEU A 2 63.74 3.93 -21.77
C LEU A 2 65.11 4.28 -21.24
N THR A 3 65.25 4.43 -19.95
CA THR A 3 66.40 3.97 -19.11
C THR A 3 66.09 4.33 -17.65
N GLU A 4 65.88 3.31 -16.84
CA GLU A 4 66.68 2.98 -15.68
C GLU A 4 66.12 1.72 -15.03
N GLU A 5 66.90 0.66 -15.04
CA GLU A 5 66.70 -0.53 -14.21
C GLU A 5 66.89 -0.14 -12.76
N GLU A 6 65.81 -0.04 -11.97
CA GLU A 6 65.91 -0.09 -10.51
C GLU A 6 66.09 -1.58 -10.15
N THR A 7 67.27 -1.86 -9.60
CA THR A 7 67.60 -3.13 -8.96
C THR A 7 66.69 -3.31 -7.72
N VAL A 8 65.79 -4.28 -7.82
CA VAL A 8 64.93 -4.72 -6.72
C VAL A 8 65.82 -5.34 -5.66
N ASP A 9 65.79 -4.77 -4.46
CA ASP A 9 66.43 -5.24 -3.24
C ASP A 9 65.85 -6.64 -2.90
N THR A 10 66.73 -7.64 -2.79
CA THR A 10 66.35 -9.08 -2.72
C THR A 10 66.14 -9.57 -1.30
N ASP A 11 65.96 -8.71 -0.32
CA ASP A 11 65.60 -9.11 1.06
C ASP A 11 64.11 -8.89 1.35
N ILE A 12 63.24 -9.49 0.55
CA ILE A 12 61.78 -9.51 0.86
C ILE A 12 61.54 -10.78 1.68
N THR A 13 61.37 -10.59 3.00
CA THR A 13 60.80 -11.61 3.87
C THR A 13 59.29 -11.59 3.72
N TYR A 14 58.68 -12.75 3.41
CA TYR A 14 57.21 -12.90 3.29
C TYR A 14 56.67 -13.32 4.67
N GLU A 15 55.77 -12.55 5.24
CA GLU A 15 54.96 -12.98 6.38
C GLU A 15 53.61 -13.44 5.87
N ALA A 16 53.26 -14.70 6.12
CA ALA A 16 51.87 -15.15 6.03
C ALA A 16 51.23 -14.86 7.40
N ILE A 17 50.03 -14.31 7.37
CA ILE A 17 49.20 -14.17 8.57
C ILE A 17 48.15 -15.26 8.47
N ASP A 18 48.09 -16.15 9.45
CA ASP A 18 47.05 -17.16 9.50
C ASP A 18 45.70 -16.57 9.94
N GLU A 19 44.65 -17.36 9.85
CA GLU A 19 43.26 -16.94 10.13
C GLU A 19 43.06 -16.50 11.60
N GLU A 20 43.99 -16.83 12.48
CA GLU A 20 43.98 -16.46 13.88
C GLU A 20 44.87 -15.23 14.18
N GLY A 21 45.52 -14.67 13.15
CA GLY A 21 46.35 -13.48 13.25
C GLY A 21 47.81 -13.77 13.63
N ASP A 22 48.22 -15.02 13.62
CA ASP A 22 49.60 -15.40 13.89
C ASP A 22 50.48 -15.23 12.64
N LYS A 23 51.65 -14.63 12.82
CA LYS A 23 52.60 -14.35 11.75
C LYS A 23 53.50 -15.54 11.51
N VAL A 24 53.51 -16.05 10.25
CA VAL A 24 54.45 -17.06 9.80
C VAL A 24 55.45 -16.40 8.84
N GLU A 25 56.72 -16.33 9.19
CA GLU A 25 57.77 -15.82 8.30
C GLU A 25 58.14 -16.89 7.25
N CYS A 26 58.12 -16.50 5.98
CA CYS A 26 58.53 -17.33 4.86
C CYS A 26 59.67 -16.66 4.12
N ASN A 27 60.73 -17.43 3.79
CA ASN A 27 61.95 -16.90 3.17
C ASN A 27 61.90 -16.83 1.65
N SER A 28 60.87 -17.42 1.01
CA SER A 28 60.65 -17.33 -0.44
C SER A 28 59.16 -17.48 -0.79
N ILE A 29 58.79 -17.07 -2.01
CA ILE A 29 57.46 -17.34 -2.59
C ILE A 29 57.17 -18.86 -2.65
N GLU A 30 58.24 -19.66 -2.88
CA GLU A 30 58.14 -21.13 -2.94
C GLU A 30 57.86 -21.69 -1.54
N ASP A 31 58.49 -21.16 -0.45
CA ASP A 31 58.17 -21.57 0.91
C ASP A 31 56.76 -21.16 1.33
N ALA A 32 56.31 -20.01 0.90
CA ALA A 32 54.93 -19.58 1.07
C ALA A 32 53.91 -20.43 0.30
N ILE A 33 54.28 -20.89 -0.89
CA ILE A 33 53.52 -21.87 -1.70
C ILE A 33 53.56 -23.26 -1.04
N ILE A 34 54.67 -23.63 -0.40
CA ILE A 34 54.78 -24.90 0.33
C ILE A 34 53.93 -24.88 1.59
N VAL A 35 53.92 -23.82 2.37
CA VAL A 35 53.00 -23.64 3.53
C VAL A 35 51.53 -23.71 3.05
N ALA A 36 51.24 -23.17 1.87
CA ALA A 36 49.92 -23.29 1.23
C ALA A 36 49.68 -24.69 0.59
N SER A 37 50.74 -25.40 0.16
CA SER A 37 50.63 -26.71 -0.46
C SER A 37 50.70 -27.89 0.50
N ASP A 38 51.31 -27.73 1.68
CA ASP A 38 51.26 -28.75 2.75
C ASP A 38 49.82 -28.95 3.28
N ASN A 39 48.95 -27.99 3.08
CA ASN A 39 47.51 -28.17 3.25
C ASN A 39 46.84 -29.09 2.22
N LYS A 40 47.50 -29.50 1.12
CA LYS A 40 46.92 -30.43 0.17
C LYS A 40 46.82 -31.89 0.64
N ASN A 41 47.56 -32.24 1.68
CA ASN A 41 47.53 -33.62 2.22
C ASN A 41 46.41 -33.87 3.21
N ASP A 42 45.70 -32.82 3.66
CA ASP A 42 44.56 -32.94 4.56
C ASP A 42 43.21 -32.70 3.89
N ILE A 43 43.15 -32.64 2.54
CA ILE A 43 41.92 -32.49 1.79
C ILE A 43 41.29 -33.87 1.59
N GLU A 44 40.34 -34.24 2.43
CA GLU A 44 39.37 -35.27 2.11
C GLU A 44 38.33 -34.70 1.13
N THR A 45 38.44 -35.04 -0.15
CA THR A 45 37.35 -34.85 -1.13
C THR A 45 36.29 -35.90 -0.83
N ALA A 46 35.33 -35.58 0.03
CA ALA A 46 34.21 -36.48 0.23
C ALA A 46 33.20 -36.36 -0.91
N ASP A 47 32.74 -37.51 -1.40
CA ASP A 47 31.58 -37.57 -2.28
C ASP A 47 30.35 -37.08 -1.49
N TYR A 48 29.81 -35.92 -1.89
CA TYR A 48 28.67 -35.30 -1.26
C TYR A 48 27.37 -36.06 -1.63
N ASP A 49 26.73 -36.72 -0.64
CA ASP A 49 25.43 -37.34 -0.82
C ASP A 49 24.33 -36.29 -0.65
N GLN A 50 23.69 -35.90 -1.78
CA GLN A 50 22.57 -34.95 -1.79
C GLN A 50 21.31 -35.44 -1.02
N ASN A 51 21.28 -36.71 -0.56
CA ASN A 51 20.11 -37.28 0.12
C ASN A 51 20.11 -37.07 1.65
N GLU A 52 21.22 -36.65 2.24
CA GLU A 52 21.30 -36.34 3.69
C GLU A 52 21.04 -34.84 4.00
N LEU A 53 20.02 -34.27 3.39
CA LEU A 53 19.55 -32.94 3.82
C LEU A 53 18.93 -33.04 5.23
N CYS A 54 19.42 -32.24 6.15
CA CYS A 54 18.89 -32.18 7.52
C CYS A 54 17.49 -31.54 7.47
N ARG A 55 16.44 -32.37 7.36
CA ARG A 55 15.04 -31.92 7.42
C ARG A 55 14.64 -31.77 8.88
N SER A 56 14.60 -30.52 9.35
CA SER A 56 14.05 -30.20 10.67
C SER A 56 12.56 -29.94 10.59
N ASN A 57 11.79 -30.56 11.47
CA ASN A 57 10.36 -30.25 11.65
C ASN A 57 10.12 -29.05 12.57
N GLY A 58 11.18 -28.31 12.96
CA GLY A 58 11.14 -27.17 13.86
C GLY A 58 11.77 -25.91 13.27
N ASN A 59 11.82 -24.85 14.06
CA ASN A 59 12.49 -23.62 13.69
C ASN A 59 14.03 -23.80 13.73
N ILE A 60 14.70 -23.49 12.61
CA ILE A 60 16.16 -23.54 12.50
C ILE A 60 16.75 -22.27 13.08
N VAL A 61 17.73 -22.42 13.95
CA VAL A 61 18.49 -21.30 14.51
C VAL A 61 19.87 -21.26 13.87
N VAL A 62 20.14 -20.21 13.11
CA VAL A 62 21.44 -19.91 12.50
C VAL A 62 22.09 -18.77 13.26
N VAL A 63 23.34 -18.95 13.67
CA VAL A 63 24.14 -17.85 14.23
C VAL A 63 25.23 -17.49 13.24
N LEU A 64 25.21 -16.26 12.74
CA LEU A 64 26.25 -15.70 11.90
C LEU A 64 27.29 -15.02 12.77
N ASP A 65 28.54 -15.32 12.50
CA ASP A 65 29.69 -14.78 13.24
C ASP A 65 30.57 -13.96 12.31
N PRO A 66 30.33 -12.64 12.18
CA PRO A 66 31.25 -11.78 11.44
C PRO A 66 32.60 -11.77 12.13
N GLY A 67 33.62 -12.36 11.49
CA GLY A 67 34.98 -12.44 12.07
C GLY A 67 35.56 -11.09 12.47
N HIS A 68 36.51 -11.08 13.39
CA HIS A 68 37.13 -9.87 13.94
C HIS A 68 36.13 -8.98 14.73
N GLY A 69 36.45 -7.73 14.99
CA GLY A 69 35.58 -6.79 15.71
C GLY A 69 36.32 -5.81 16.59
N GLY A 70 35.71 -4.68 16.97
CA GLY A 70 36.34 -3.67 17.82
C GLY A 70 37.69 -3.18 17.27
N ASN A 71 38.75 -3.37 18.03
CA ASN A 71 40.11 -2.98 17.63
C ASN A 71 40.80 -3.97 16.68
N ASP A 72 40.24 -5.17 16.53
CA ASP A 72 40.73 -6.16 15.58
C ASP A 72 40.13 -5.90 14.20
N SER A 73 40.96 -5.37 13.31
CA SER A 73 40.54 -5.06 11.93
C SER A 73 40.52 -6.28 11.00
N GLY A 74 41.17 -7.39 11.42
CA GLY A 74 41.55 -8.41 10.47
C GLY A 74 42.53 -7.88 9.43
N THR A 75 42.53 -8.48 8.27
CA THR A 75 43.35 -8.06 7.12
C THR A 75 42.93 -6.68 6.61
N ILE A 76 43.94 -5.85 6.30
CA ILE A 76 43.76 -4.58 5.60
C ILE A 76 44.53 -4.64 4.28
N SER A 77 43.79 -4.42 3.18
CA SER A 77 44.35 -4.38 1.83
C SER A 77 43.87 -3.13 1.08
N ASN A 78 44.53 -2.78 -0.02
CA ASN A 78 44.15 -1.67 -0.86
C ASN A 78 44.20 -2.11 -2.33
N VAL A 79 43.06 -2.11 -3.01
CA VAL A 79 42.98 -2.49 -4.40
C VAL A 79 42.30 -1.39 -5.20
N TYR A 80 42.98 -0.87 -6.21
CA TYR A 80 42.51 0.26 -7.04
C TYR A 80 42.07 1.50 -6.25
N GLY A 81 42.75 1.79 -5.11
CA GLY A 81 42.41 2.92 -4.26
C GLY A 81 41.24 2.69 -3.31
N VAL A 82 40.65 1.51 -3.31
CA VAL A 82 39.61 1.09 -2.35
C VAL A 82 40.27 0.32 -1.22
N GLN A 83 40.14 0.83 0.01
CA GLN A 83 40.60 0.14 1.19
C GLN A 83 39.62 -0.98 1.56
N ILE A 84 40.12 -2.18 1.70
CA ILE A 84 39.42 -3.36 2.17
C ILE A 84 39.86 -3.60 3.62
N VAL A 85 38.88 -3.56 4.54
CA VAL A 85 39.07 -3.88 5.96
C VAL A 85 38.19 -5.10 6.24
N GLU A 86 38.82 -6.21 6.55
CA GLU A 86 38.12 -7.50 6.68
C GLU A 86 36.99 -7.45 7.70
N ARG A 87 37.21 -6.90 8.91
CA ARG A 87 36.20 -6.68 9.94
C ARG A 87 34.93 -6.03 9.38
N ASP A 88 35.08 -5.01 8.53
CA ASP A 88 33.98 -4.20 8.03
C ASP A 88 33.20 -4.96 6.92
N ILE A 89 33.93 -5.70 6.10
CA ILE A 89 33.40 -6.53 5.04
C ILE A 89 32.66 -7.73 5.61
N ASN A 90 33.25 -8.44 6.56
CA ASN A 90 32.63 -9.58 7.24
C ASN A 90 31.28 -9.20 7.86
N LEU A 91 31.22 -8.03 8.52
CA LEU A 91 29.95 -7.54 9.05
C LEU A 91 28.90 -7.31 7.97
N LYS A 92 29.28 -6.70 6.85
CA LYS A 92 28.35 -6.43 5.73
C LYS A 92 27.85 -7.72 5.08
N ILE A 93 28.74 -8.67 4.80
CA ILE A 93 28.36 -9.98 4.25
C ILE A 93 27.38 -10.68 5.19
N ALA A 94 27.66 -10.71 6.49
CA ALA A 94 26.79 -11.31 7.50
C ALA A 94 25.40 -10.62 7.57
N GLN A 95 25.36 -9.30 7.47
CA GLN A 95 24.10 -8.55 7.44
C GLN A 95 23.27 -8.88 6.19
N TYR A 96 23.89 -9.01 5.02
CA TYR A 96 23.22 -9.43 3.80
C TYR A 96 22.76 -10.89 3.86
N CYS A 97 23.59 -11.78 4.42
CA CYS A 97 23.22 -13.17 4.67
C CYS A 97 22.00 -13.26 5.62
N LYS A 98 22.01 -12.52 6.73
CA LYS A 98 20.89 -12.42 7.65
C LYS A 98 19.62 -11.93 6.93
N SER A 99 19.70 -10.82 6.21
CA SER A 99 18.56 -10.24 5.50
C SER A 99 17.95 -11.20 4.50
N GLU A 100 18.78 -11.97 3.79
CA GLU A 100 18.33 -12.98 2.83
C GLU A 100 17.72 -14.19 3.55
N LEU A 101 18.34 -14.73 4.61
CA LEU A 101 17.79 -15.83 5.41
C LEU A 101 16.45 -15.48 6.05
N GLU A 102 16.26 -14.23 6.48
CA GLU A 102 14.99 -13.77 7.05
C GLU A 102 13.83 -13.75 6.03
N THR A 103 14.12 -13.91 4.73
CA THR A 103 13.08 -14.13 3.71
C THR A 103 12.59 -15.58 3.62
N TYR A 104 13.20 -16.51 4.36
CA TYR A 104 12.79 -17.91 4.41
C TYR A 104 11.91 -18.18 5.65
N ALA A 105 11.01 -19.14 5.52
CA ALA A 105 10.15 -19.60 6.61
C ALA A 105 10.90 -20.58 7.53
N GLY A 106 10.56 -20.59 8.82
CA GLY A 106 11.08 -21.56 9.77
C GLY A 106 12.55 -21.35 10.16
N VAL A 107 13.10 -20.15 10.01
CA VAL A 107 14.47 -19.80 10.44
C VAL A 107 14.48 -18.59 11.35
N THR A 108 15.36 -18.63 12.36
CA THR A 108 15.72 -17.48 13.21
C THR A 108 17.20 -17.24 13.09
N VAL A 109 17.61 -16.00 12.84
CA VAL A 109 19.01 -15.64 12.63
C VAL A 109 19.49 -14.68 13.71
N TYR A 110 20.57 -15.06 14.39
CA TYR A 110 21.30 -14.20 15.32
C TYR A 110 22.68 -13.86 14.75
N MET A 111 23.29 -12.81 15.26
CA MET A 111 24.66 -12.43 14.92
C MET A 111 25.47 -12.28 16.23
N THR A 112 26.75 -12.69 16.23
CA THR A 112 27.64 -12.54 17.39
C THR A 112 28.02 -11.08 17.65
N ARG A 113 27.99 -10.23 16.61
CA ARG A 113 28.09 -8.76 16.67
C ARG A 113 27.24 -8.11 15.59
N ASN A 114 26.75 -6.90 15.86
CA ASN A 114 25.90 -6.15 14.92
C ASN A 114 26.55 -4.85 14.43
N ASP A 115 27.70 -4.51 14.95
CA ASP A 115 28.49 -3.30 14.63
C ASP A 115 29.99 -3.56 14.75
N ASN A 116 30.80 -2.54 14.43
CA ASN A 116 32.25 -2.59 14.51
C ASN A 116 32.80 -1.97 15.81
N THR A 117 31.94 -1.51 16.70
CA THR A 117 32.33 -0.91 18.00
C THR A 117 32.35 -1.95 19.13
N SER A 118 31.61 -3.04 18.96
CA SER A 118 31.59 -4.16 19.89
C SER A 118 33.01 -4.77 20.03
N PRO A 119 33.46 -5.05 21.24
CA PRO A 119 34.76 -5.69 21.45
C PRO A 119 34.85 -7.02 20.66
N ASN A 120 36.06 -7.32 20.16
CA ASN A 120 36.31 -8.66 19.64
C ASN A 120 36.23 -9.66 20.79
N THR A 121 35.26 -10.57 20.75
CA THR A 121 35.13 -11.67 21.70
C THR A 121 35.95 -12.86 21.21
N ASP A 122 36.47 -13.66 22.14
CA ASP A 122 37.21 -14.89 21.77
C ASP A 122 36.26 -15.93 21.14
N ARG A 123 36.84 -16.91 20.46
CA ARG A 123 36.12 -17.93 19.69
C ARG A 123 35.22 -18.81 20.55
N GLU A 124 35.61 -19.08 21.79
CA GLU A 124 34.80 -19.82 22.76
C GLU A 124 33.53 -19.04 23.16
N GLN A 125 33.68 -17.75 23.46
CA GLN A 125 32.54 -16.90 23.80
C GLN A 125 31.54 -16.79 22.63
N ARG A 126 32.02 -16.72 21.38
CA ARG A 126 31.16 -16.72 20.18
C ARG A 126 30.39 -18.02 20.04
N ALA A 127 31.07 -19.18 20.22
CA ALA A 127 30.44 -20.48 20.21
C ALA A 127 29.46 -20.65 21.39
N LYS A 128 29.80 -20.17 22.57
CA LYS A 128 28.92 -20.18 23.73
C LYS A 128 27.65 -19.36 23.50
N PHE A 129 27.80 -18.16 22.96
CA PHE A 129 26.62 -17.35 22.55
C PHE A 129 25.68 -18.10 21.61
N ALA A 130 26.23 -18.79 20.60
CA ALA A 130 25.43 -19.59 19.68
C ALA A 130 24.75 -20.77 20.40
N ALA A 131 25.44 -21.45 21.31
CA ALA A 131 24.87 -22.49 22.16
C ALA A 131 23.68 -21.98 23.01
N GLU A 132 23.83 -20.81 23.62
CA GLU A 132 22.79 -20.16 24.43
C GLU A 132 21.56 -19.76 23.59
N LYS A 133 21.72 -19.51 22.27
CA LYS A 133 20.62 -19.29 21.33
C LYS A 133 20.00 -20.58 20.82
N GLY A 134 20.53 -21.75 21.16
CA GLY A 134 20.07 -23.03 20.64
C GLY A 134 20.41 -23.23 19.17
N ALA A 135 21.59 -22.79 18.75
CA ALA A 135 22.01 -22.81 17.35
C ALA A 135 22.03 -24.23 16.77
N ASN A 136 21.48 -24.36 15.55
CA ASN A 136 21.69 -25.52 14.71
C ASN A 136 23.03 -25.45 13.97
N VAL A 137 23.56 -24.22 13.77
CA VAL A 137 24.85 -23.95 13.16
C VAL A 137 25.40 -22.59 13.57
N LEU A 138 26.73 -22.50 13.68
CA LEU A 138 27.49 -21.26 13.75
C LEU A 138 28.28 -21.10 12.43
N VAL A 139 28.07 -20.00 11.72
CA VAL A 139 28.73 -19.70 10.45
C VAL A 139 29.61 -18.48 10.64
N SER A 140 30.92 -18.70 10.70
CA SER A 140 31.91 -17.63 10.79
C SER A 140 32.29 -17.13 9.39
N ILE A 141 32.28 -15.83 9.21
CA ILE A 141 32.43 -15.14 7.94
C ILE A 141 33.77 -14.38 7.95
N HIS A 142 34.65 -14.73 7.05
CA HIS A 142 35.98 -14.20 6.90
C HIS A 142 36.35 -13.89 5.45
N ILE A 143 37.40 -13.10 5.28
CA ILE A 143 38.06 -12.80 4.01
C ILE A 143 39.54 -13.16 4.14
N ASN A 144 40.00 -14.07 3.31
CA ASN A 144 41.32 -14.57 3.32
C ASN A 144 42.38 -13.54 2.89
N SER A 145 43.62 -13.76 3.31
CA SER A 145 44.80 -13.06 2.78
C SER A 145 46.04 -13.95 2.89
N TYR A 146 47.00 -13.72 2.03
CA TYR A 146 48.23 -14.51 2.05
C TYR A 146 49.47 -13.64 1.83
N GLY A 147 50.41 -13.71 2.76
CA GLY A 147 51.65 -12.97 2.69
C GLY A 147 51.55 -11.44 2.82
N LYS A 148 52.68 -10.75 2.69
CA LYS A 148 52.70 -9.29 2.59
C LYS A 148 52.58 -8.85 1.13
N GLY A 149 51.64 -7.92 0.83
CA GLY A 149 51.41 -7.41 -0.52
C GLY A 149 50.45 -8.26 -1.33
N TYR A 150 50.53 -8.17 -2.65
CA TYR A 150 49.60 -8.89 -3.54
C TYR A 150 49.96 -10.38 -3.64
N THR A 151 48.94 -11.22 -3.72
CA THR A 151 49.08 -12.68 -3.85
C THR A 151 48.46 -13.21 -5.15
N SER A 152 48.96 -14.32 -5.63
CA SER A 152 48.30 -15.12 -6.68
C SER A 152 47.25 -16.10 -6.15
N ALA A 153 47.24 -16.35 -4.82
CA ALA A 153 46.18 -17.14 -4.20
C ALA A 153 44.81 -16.44 -4.36
N HIS A 154 43.79 -17.19 -4.75
CA HIS A 154 42.47 -16.66 -5.04
C HIS A 154 41.37 -17.71 -4.86
N GLY A 155 40.11 -17.29 -4.68
CA GLY A 155 38.94 -18.17 -4.60
C GLY A 155 38.43 -18.36 -3.17
N ALA A 156 37.39 -19.17 -3.03
CA ALA A 156 36.71 -19.44 -1.77
C ALA A 156 37.05 -20.82 -1.20
N GLU A 157 37.09 -20.92 0.12
CA GLU A 157 37.27 -22.17 0.86
C GLU A 157 36.40 -22.16 2.11
N VAL A 158 35.99 -23.34 2.60
CA VAL A 158 35.18 -23.44 3.81
C VAL A 158 35.76 -24.49 4.74
N TYR A 159 36.01 -24.09 5.98
CA TYR A 159 36.52 -24.97 7.02
C TYR A 159 35.38 -25.54 7.85
N TYR A 160 35.42 -26.86 8.10
CA TYR A 160 34.48 -27.58 8.92
C TYR A 160 35.20 -28.41 10.00
N PRO A 161 34.50 -28.84 11.10
CA PRO A 161 35.12 -29.61 12.17
C PRO A 161 35.62 -30.97 11.67
N ASN A 162 36.80 -31.40 12.15
CA ASN A 162 37.35 -32.74 11.85
C ASN A 162 36.42 -33.86 12.36
N SER A 163 36.67 -35.11 11.95
CA SER A 163 35.82 -36.26 12.31
C SER A 163 36.01 -36.80 13.72
N ASN A 164 37.00 -36.26 14.47
CA ASN A 164 37.33 -36.68 15.84
C ASN A 164 36.24 -36.23 16.83
N TYR A 165 36.17 -36.90 17.99
CA TYR A 165 35.28 -36.60 19.12
C TYR A 165 33.81 -36.71 18.80
N ASN A 166 33.27 -35.99 17.84
CA ASN A 166 31.85 -35.96 17.45
C ASN A 166 31.72 -36.01 15.93
N SER A 167 31.70 -37.22 15.35
CA SER A 167 31.63 -37.43 13.90
C SER A 167 30.32 -36.98 13.28
N THR A 168 29.20 -36.99 14.03
CA THR A 168 27.90 -36.48 13.54
C THR A 168 27.96 -34.98 13.29
N VAL A 169 28.52 -34.21 14.20
CA VAL A 169 28.70 -32.77 14.03
C VAL A 169 29.68 -32.46 12.89
N SER A 170 30.73 -33.28 12.72
CA SER A 170 31.65 -33.18 11.57
C SER A 170 30.92 -33.39 10.24
N GLY A 171 30.15 -34.46 10.11
CA GLY A 171 29.37 -34.75 8.89
C GLY A 171 28.37 -33.64 8.54
N GLN A 172 27.69 -33.09 9.55
CA GLN A 172 26.81 -31.94 9.36
C GLN A 172 27.57 -30.70 8.84
N GLY A 173 28.72 -30.39 9.46
CA GLY A 173 29.57 -29.28 9.04
C GLY A 173 30.11 -29.47 7.63
N GLN A 174 30.57 -30.69 7.29
CA GLN A 174 31.05 -31.06 5.97
C GLN A 174 29.99 -30.83 4.88
N ASN A 175 28.80 -31.38 5.06
CA ASN A 175 27.69 -31.25 4.12
C ASN A 175 27.26 -29.79 3.91
N LEU A 176 27.13 -29.03 5.00
CA LEU A 176 26.81 -27.60 4.93
C LEU A 176 27.89 -26.82 4.18
N SER A 177 29.17 -27.06 4.51
CA SER A 177 30.31 -26.41 3.85
C SER A 177 30.34 -26.65 2.34
N ALA A 178 30.06 -27.87 1.89
CA ALA A 178 29.99 -28.22 0.48
C ALA A 178 28.88 -27.47 -0.25
N VAL A 179 27.69 -27.33 0.37
CA VAL A 179 26.57 -26.61 -0.23
C VAL A 179 26.87 -25.12 -0.35
N ILE A 180 27.46 -24.51 0.69
CA ILE A 180 27.82 -23.09 0.67
C ILE A 180 28.92 -22.82 -0.36
N LEU A 181 29.98 -23.60 -0.38
CA LEU A 181 31.07 -23.43 -1.35
C LEU A 181 30.55 -23.52 -2.79
N LYS A 182 29.63 -24.41 -3.07
CA LYS A 182 28.96 -24.51 -4.38
C LYS A 182 28.24 -23.23 -4.78
N GLN A 183 27.62 -22.52 -3.84
CA GLN A 183 26.96 -21.23 -4.13
C GLN A 183 28.00 -20.12 -4.40
N LEU A 184 29.10 -20.11 -3.66
CA LEU A 184 30.17 -19.15 -3.85
C LEU A 184 30.88 -19.36 -5.21
N THR A 185 31.18 -20.61 -5.58
CA THR A 185 31.80 -20.92 -6.87
C THR A 185 30.87 -20.63 -8.04
N ALA A 186 29.55 -20.74 -7.87
CA ALA A 186 28.57 -20.32 -8.86
C ALA A 186 28.60 -18.79 -9.16
N LEU A 187 29.15 -17.98 -8.25
CA LEU A 187 29.41 -16.55 -8.48
C LEU A 187 30.66 -16.30 -9.34
N GLY A 188 31.47 -17.32 -9.60
CA GLY A 188 32.72 -17.26 -10.38
C GLY A 188 33.99 -17.29 -9.52
N LEU A 189 33.88 -17.42 -8.19
CA LEU A 189 35.04 -17.65 -7.33
C LEU A 189 35.69 -19.02 -7.65
N ALA A 190 37.01 -19.07 -7.59
CA ALA A 190 37.72 -20.34 -7.73
C ALA A 190 37.41 -21.26 -6.55
N ASP A 191 37.22 -22.54 -6.84
CA ASP A 191 36.97 -23.57 -5.84
C ASP A 191 38.30 -24.00 -5.20
N ARG A 192 38.46 -23.69 -3.90
CA ARG A 192 39.61 -24.11 -3.09
C ARG A 192 39.29 -25.30 -2.20
N GLY A 193 38.06 -25.80 -2.24
CA GLY A 193 37.60 -26.97 -1.51
C GLY A 193 37.06 -26.66 -0.12
N ILE A 194 36.44 -27.69 0.46
CA ILE A 194 36.10 -27.72 1.88
C ILE A 194 37.25 -28.40 2.65
N LYS A 195 37.54 -27.92 3.86
CA LYS A 195 38.77 -28.31 4.55
C LYS A 195 38.56 -28.58 6.04
N ILE A 196 39.40 -29.42 6.59
CA ILE A 196 39.62 -29.52 8.03
C ILE A 196 41.02 -28.97 8.37
N ARG A 197 41.19 -28.48 9.60
CA ARG A 197 42.51 -28.07 10.09
C ARG A 197 42.69 -28.55 11.51
N ASN A 198 43.62 -29.47 11.68
CA ASN A 198 43.93 -30.06 12.98
C ASN A 198 44.89 -29.19 13.76
N SER A 199 44.80 -29.23 15.11
CA SER A 199 45.73 -28.53 15.99
C SER A 199 47.16 -28.95 15.70
N LYS A 200 48.05 -27.96 15.51
CA LYS A 200 49.50 -28.19 15.32
C LYS A 200 50.22 -28.36 16.64
N ASP A 201 49.69 -27.82 17.72
CA ASP A 201 50.29 -27.83 19.07
C ASP A 201 49.87 -29.05 19.89
N GLY A 202 49.15 -30.00 19.28
CA GLY A 202 48.74 -31.23 19.94
C GLY A 202 47.56 -31.05 20.92
N GLU A 203 46.80 -29.97 20.81
CA GLU A 203 45.57 -29.85 21.59
C GLU A 203 44.61 -31.00 21.31
N THR A 204 43.93 -31.48 22.32
CA THR A 204 43.03 -32.62 22.21
C THR A 204 41.64 -32.31 22.71
N TYR A 205 40.66 -33.03 22.19
CA TYR A 205 39.32 -33.09 22.70
C TYR A 205 39.26 -33.89 24.01
N PRO A 206 38.12 -33.86 24.77
CA PRO A 206 37.98 -34.59 26.04
C PRO A 206 38.22 -36.09 25.95
N ASP A 207 38.04 -36.70 24.78
CA ASP A 207 38.32 -38.11 24.53
C ASP A 207 39.78 -38.44 24.20
N GLY A 208 40.64 -37.39 24.19
CA GLY A 208 42.06 -37.51 23.89
C GLY A 208 42.39 -37.47 22.38
N SER A 209 41.41 -37.38 21.52
CA SER A 209 41.61 -37.22 20.07
C SER A 209 42.07 -35.79 19.73
N LEU A 210 42.79 -35.62 18.61
CA LEU A 210 43.32 -34.34 18.16
C LEU A 210 42.22 -33.33 17.87
N ALA A 211 42.29 -32.15 18.49
CA ALA A 211 41.28 -31.11 18.33
C ALA A 211 41.40 -30.35 16.99
N ASP A 212 40.36 -29.67 16.60
CA ASP A 212 40.38 -28.69 15.51
C ASP A 212 41.28 -27.50 15.89
N TYR A 213 42.04 -27.00 14.93
CA TYR A 213 42.89 -25.79 15.12
C TYR A 213 42.02 -24.53 15.20
N LEU A 214 41.01 -24.42 14.32
CA LEU A 214 40.14 -23.25 14.31
C LEU A 214 39.18 -23.27 15.51
N GLY A 215 39.24 -22.22 16.33
CA GLY A 215 38.46 -22.13 17.57
C GLY A 215 36.96 -22.22 17.33
N ILE A 216 36.44 -21.66 16.23
CA ILE A 216 35.00 -21.77 15.84
C ILE A 216 34.59 -23.22 15.64
N ASN A 217 35.38 -24.00 14.89
CA ASN A 217 35.13 -25.42 14.68
C ASN A 217 35.21 -26.21 16.00
N LYS A 218 36.28 -25.99 16.77
CA LYS A 218 36.57 -26.66 18.03
C LYS A 218 35.47 -26.45 19.08
N TYR A 219 35.17 -25.18 19.40
CA TYR A 219 34.27 -24.86 20.50
C TYR A 219 32.78 -25.14 20.13
N ALA A 220 32.35 -24.87 18.89
CA ALA A 220 31.02 -25.24 18.45
C ALA A 220 30.76 -26.75 18.57
N LYS A 221 31.77 -27.58 18.14
CA LYS A 221 31.68 -29.03 18.27
C LYS A 221 31.66 -29.50 19.72
N LEU A 222 32.37 -28.85 20.63
CA LEU A 222 32.31 -29.10 22.09
C LEU A 222 30.91 -28.80 22.63
N TYR A 223 30.22 -27.80 22.11
CA TYR A 223 28.83 -27.48 22.48
C TYR A 223 27.80 -28.33 21.73
N GLY A 224 28.20 -29.24 20.80
CA GLY A 224 27.35 -30.23 20.16
C GLY A 224 26.64 -29.82 18.88
N TYR A 225 27.10 -28.76 18.21
CA TYR A 225 26.59 -28.33 16.92
C TYR A 225 27.73 -27.93 15.96
N PRO A 226 27.54 -27.93 14.63
CA PRO A 226 28.60 -27.57 13.69
C PRO A 226 28.88 -26.06 13.70
N GLY A 227 30.17 -25.72 13.87
CA GLY A 227 30.69 -24.40 13.55
C GLY A 227 31.50 -24.51 12.27
N ILE A 228 31.26 -23.69 11.28
CA ILE A 228 32.01 -23.61 10.03
C ILE A 228 32.61 -22.22 9.88
N LEU A 229 33.70 -22.11 9.12
CA LEU A 229 34.35 -20.84 8.81
C LEU A 229 34.49 -20.71 7.28
N ILE A 230 33.97 -19.64 6.73
CA ILE A 230 33.99 -19.36 5.30
C ILE A 230 35.05 -18.29 5.02
N GLU A 231 35.98 -18.62 4.15
CA GLU A 231 36.93 -17.70 3.54
C GLU A 231 36.46 -17.39 2.13
N HIS A 232 35.80 -16.23 1.94
CA HIS A 232 35.07 -15.93 0.72
C HIS A 232 35.96 -15.65 -0.48
N ALA A 233 37.07 -14.94 -0.26
CA ALA A 233 37.94 -14.43 -1.31
C ALA A 233 39.23 -13.90 -0.67
N TYR A 234 40.26 -13.63 -1.46
CA TYR A 234 41.50 -13.07 -0.96
C TYR A 234 41.52 -11.55 -1.06
N ALA A 235 41.59 -10.85 0.09
CA ALA A 235 41.63 -9.39 0.18
C ALA A 235 42.82 -8.76 -0.57
N ASN A 236 43.95 -9.47 -0.61
CA ASN A 236 45.16 -9.03 -1.29
C ASN A 236 45.40 -9.70 -2.66
N ASN A 237 44.41 -10.41 -3.20
CA ASN A 237 44.37 -10.79 -4.61
C ASN A 237 43.61 -9.74 -5.41
N VAL A 238 44.23 -9.16 -6.44
CA VAL A 238 43.65 -8.07 -7.22
C VAL A 238 42.34 -8.47 -7.89
N SER A 239 42.29 -9.68 -8.44
CA SER A 239 41.10 -10.18 -9.15
C SER A 239 39.94 -10.43 -8.17
N ASP A 240 40.21 -11.15 -7.07
CA ASP A 240 39.20 -11.45 -6.05
C ASP A 240 38.65 -10.15 -5.45
N ALA A 241 39.54 -9.27 -5.00
CA ALA A 241 39.16 -8.03 -4.38
C ALA A 241 38.33 -7.13 -5.32
N ALA A 242 38.79 -6.95 -6.57
CA ALA A 242 38.10 -6.10 -7.53
C ALA A 242 36.70 -6.66 -7.95
N ASN A 243 36.56 -7.98 -8.04
CA ASN A 243 35.33 -8.62 -8.51
C ASN A 243 34.32 -8.90 -7.38
N TYR A 244 34.76 -8.98 -6.11
CA TYR A 244 33.91 -9.47 -5.02
C TYR A 244 33.90 -8.60 -3.76
N LEU A 245 34.89 -7.70 -3.50
CA LEU A 245 35.06 -7.09 -2.20
C LEU A 245 34.99 -5.54 -2.17
N THR A 246 34.91 -4.88 -3.32
CA THR A 246 35.06 -3.40 -3.40
C THR A 246 33.74 -2.63 -3.38
N THR A 247 32.62 -3.27 -3.59
CA THR A 247 31.29 -2.62 -3.62
C THR A 247 30.27 -3.35 -2.79
N ASP A 248 29.29 -2.62 -2.25
CA ASP A 248 28.16 -3.20 -1.49
C ASP A 248 27.40 -4.26 -2.29
N ALA A 249 27.20 -4.06 -3.58
CA ALA A 249 26.52 -5.04 -4.44
C ALA A 249 27.31 -6.38 -4.52
N GLN A 250 28.62 -6.33 -4.52
CA GLN A 250 29.48 -7.52 -4.49
C GLN A 250 29.35 -8.25 -3.16
N LEU A 251 29.42 -7.52 -2.04
CA LEU A 251 29.27 -8.09 -0.70
C LEU A 251 27.86 -8.68 -0.49
N GLN A 252 26.84 -8.04 -1.04
CA GLN A 252 25.47 -8.56 -1.04
C GLN A 252 25.40 -9.91 -1.77
N ARG A 253 26.05 -10.05 -2.91
CA ARG A 253 26.07 -11.31 -3.67
C ARG A 253 26.70 -12.45 -2.85
N LEU A 254 27.79 -12.17 -2.10
CA LEU A 254 28.41 -13.15 -1.21
C LEU A 254 27.45 -13.56 -0.08
N GLY A 255 26.87 -12.60 0.64
CA GLY A 255 25.93 -12.89 1.72
C GLY A 255 24.68 -13.63 1.25
N VAL A 256 24.17 -13.32 0.06
CA VAL A 256 23.03 -14.05 -0.55
C VAL A 256 23.44 -15.48 -0.92
N ALA A 257 24.67 -15.71 -1.38
CA ALA A 257 25.18 -17.04 -1.68
C ALA A 257 25.28 -17.90 -0.40
N ASP A 258 25.82 -17.35 0.69
CA ASP A 258 25.85 -18.03 1.99
C ASP A 258 24.45 -18.41 2.45
N ALA A 259 23.53 -17.44 2.44
CA ALA A 259 22.13 -17.66 2.83
C ALA A 259 21.45 -18.73 1.99
N THR A 260 21.70 -18.72 0.67
CA THR A 260 21.15 -19.73 -0.26
C THR A 260 21.69 -21.11 0.07
N GLY A 261 23.00 -21.23 0.34
CA GLY A 261 23.62 -22.48 0.74
C GLY A 261 23.05 -23.02 2.05
N ILE A 262 22.91 -22.15 3.06
CA ILE A 262 22.33 -22.51 4.35
C ILE A 262 20.88 -22.93 4.18
N ALA A 263 20.07 -22.16 3.43
CA ALA A 263 18.67 -22.47 3.18
C ALA A 263 18.50 -23.80 2.44
N GLN A 264 19.35 -24.07 1.45
CA GLN A 264 19.34 -25.33 0.69
C GLN A 264 19.69 -26.51 1.61
N TYR A 265 20.71 -26.37 2.44
CA TYR A 265 21.12 -27.42 3.40
C TYR A 265 20.00 -27.80 4.36
N PHE A 266 19.31 -26.82 4.93
CA PHE A 266 18.20 -27.07 5.87
C PHE A 266 16.85 -27.32 5.16
N GLY A 267 16.78 -27.25 3.83
CA GLY A 267 15.52 -27.42 3.07
C GLY A 267 14.50 -26.31 3.32
N LEU A 268 14.97 -25.12 3.67
CA LEU A 268 14.11 -23.96 3.93
C LEU A 268 13.42 -23.50 2.64
N GLN A 269 12.19 -23.02 2.79
CA GLN A 269 11.43 -22.46 1.68
C GLN A 269 11.29 -20.94 1.87
N LYS A 270 11.32 -20.18 0.78
CA LYS A 270 11.00 -18.75 0.82
C LYS A 270 9.62 -18.55 1.43
N LYS A 271 9.48 -17.51 2.25
CA LYS A 271 8.18 -17.10 2.76
C LYS A 271 7.23 -16.83 1.61
N LYS A 272 5.99 -17.21 1.79
CA LYS A 272 4.95 -16.94 0.82
C LYS A 272 4.74 -15.44 0.66
N ASN A 273 4.51 -15.03 -0.58
CA ASN A 273 4.22 -13.64 -0.89
C ASN A 273 2.71 -13.41 -0.95
N VAL A 274 2.30 -12.26 -0.44
CA VAL A 274 0.98 -11.70 -0.66
C VAL A 274 1.11 -10.22 -0.93
N SER A 275 0.47 -9.73 -1.98
CA SER A 275 0.41 -8.31 -2.32
C SER A 275 -1.04 -7.88 -2.42
N LEU A 276 -1.41 -6.81 -1.71
CA LEU A 276 -2.77 -6.30 -1.65
C LEU A 276 -2.86 -5.03 -2.51
N TYR A 277 -3.83 -4.98 -3.44
CA TYR A 277 -3.99 -3.87 -4.38
C TYR A 277 -5.16 -2.96 -4.03
N GLY A 278 -6.17 -3.46 -3.31
CA GLY A 278 -7.31 -2.67 -2.89
C GLY A 278 -8.56 -3.48 -2.64
N ILE A 279 -9.57 -2.84 -2.07
CA ILE A 279 -10.91 -3.40 -1.87
C ILE A 279 -11.85 -2.79 -2.90
N CYS A 280 -12.48 -3.64 -3.72
CA CYS A 280 -13.59 -3.27 -4.61
C CYS A 280 -14.89 -3.43 -3.82
N LYS A 281 -15.69 -2.36 -3.68
CA LYS A 281 -16.97 -2.33 -2.97
C LYS A 281 -18.11 -2.14 -3.96
N GLN A 282 -19.19 -2.87 -3.77
CA GLN A 282 -20.45 -2.71 -4.51
C GLN A 282 -21.60 -2.63 -3.52
N GLU A 283 -22.43 -1.61 -3.67
CA GLU A 283 -23.69 -1.46 -2.94
C GLU A 283 -24.86 -2.03 -3.73
N THR A 284 -25.74 -2.75 -3.05
CA THR A 284 -27.01 -3.27 -3.56
C THR A 284 -28.11 -2.90 -2.58
N VAL A 285 -29.37 -3.15 -2.95
CA VAL A 285 -30.52 -2.92 -2.06
C VAL A 285 -30.55 -3.86 -0.86
N GLU A 286 -29.82 -4.98 -0.90
CA GLU A 286 -29.81 -5.98 0.16
C GLU A 286 -28.66 -5.79 1.17
N GLY A 287 -27.64 -5.05 0.76
CA GLY A 287 -26.42 -4.84 1.55
C GLY A 287 -25.22 -4.44 0.71
N ILE A 288 -24.06 -4.56 1.28
CA ILE A 288 -22.78 -4.23 0.66
C ILE A 288 -21.97 -5.49 0.42
N SER A 289 -21.44 -5.65 -0.78
CA SER A 289 -20.45 -6.67 -1.13
C SER A 289 -19.09 -6.01 -1.29
N ALA A 290 -18.04 -6.66 -0.83
CA ALA A 290 -16.67 -6.26 -1.10
C ALA A 290 -15.80 -7.45 -1.45
N ALA A 291 -14.80 -7.22 -2.30
CA ALA A 291 -13.79 -8.21 -2.67
C ALA A 291 -12.40 -7.57 -2.63
N LEU A 292 -11.44 -8.33 -2.11
CA LEU A 292 -10.03 -7.94 -2.09
C LEU A 292 -9.40 -8.22 -3.46
N SER A 293 -8.75 -7.22 -4.02
CA SER A 293 -7.84 -7.40 -5.16
C SER A 293 -6.45 -7.68 -4.60
N TYR A 294 -5.91 -8.84 -4.91
CA TYR A 294 -4.61 -9.30 -4.38
C TYR A 294 -3.91 -10.26 -5.34
N SER A 295 -2.63 -10.51 -5.10
CA SER A 295 -1.89 -11.64 -5.65
C SER A 295 -1.18 -12.39 -4.53
N SER A 296 -1.06 -13.70 -4.64
CA SER A 296 -0.31 -14.54 -3.71
C SER A 296 0.17 -15.81 -4.41
N ASP A 297 1.33 -16.30 -3.98
CA ASP A 297 1.83 -17.63 -4.34
C ASP A 297 1.39 -18.73 -3.35
N ASP A 298 0.59 -18.36 -2.35
CA ASP A 298 -0.01 -19.28 -1.39
C ASP A 298 -1.45 -19.64 -1.77
N SER A 299 -1.68 -20.90 -2.15
CA SER A 299 -3.04 -21.42 -2.43
C SER A 299 -3.90 -21.59 -1.18
N ASN A 300 -3.32 -21.53 0.02
CA ASN A 300 -4.01 -21.72 1.31
C ASN A 300 -4.14 -20.42 2.11
N ILE A 301 -3.99 -19.27 1.45
CA ILE A 301 -4.16 -17.97 2.08
C ILE A 301 -5.54 -17.84 2.74
N LYS A 302 -5.57 -17.26 3.92
CA LYS A 302 -6.79 -16.99 4.68
C LYS A 302 -7.03 -15.49 4.78
N PHE A 303 -8.31 -15.13 4.91
CA PHE A 303 -8.79 -13.76 5.02
C PHE A 303 -9.62 -13.60 6.28
N ARG A 304 -9.51 -12.43 6.89
CA ARG A 304 -10.34 -12.01 8.01
C ARG A 304 -10.91 -10.64 7.70
N TRP A 305 -12.21 -10.56 7.52
CA TRP A 305 -12.91 -9.32 7.23
C TRP A 305 -13.47 -8.70 8.51
N MET A 306 -13.25 -7.41 8.67
CA MET A 306 -13.65 -6.67 9.85
C MET A 306 -14.22 -5.30 9.45
N GLU A 307 -15.17 -4.81 10.23
CA GLU A 307 -15.77 -3.51 10.11
C GLU A 307 -15.52 -2.72 11.40
N TYR A 308 -15.08 -1.47 11.29
CA TYR A 308 -15.02 -0.53 12.41
C TYR A 308 -16.05 0.57 12.21
N ASN A 309 -17.03 0.65 13.10
CA ASN A 309 -18.00 1.75 13.10
C ASN A 309 -17.34 2.97 13.75
N ILE A 310 -17.07 4.02 12.96
CA ILE A 310 -16.36 5.21 13.41
C ILE A 310 -17.21 5.98 14.43
N ASP A 311 -18.53 6.02 14.22
CA ASP A 311 -19.46 6.79 15.07
C ASP A 311 -19.63 6.14 16.46
N LYS A 312 -19.50 4.81 16.53
CA LYS A 312 -19.63 4.02 17.78
C LYS A 312 -18.30 3.61 18.41
N GLY A 313 -17.18 3.75 17.69
CA GLY A 313 -15.86 3.35 18.16
C GLY A 313 -15.70 1.82 18.36
N GLN A 314 -16.36 0.99 17.56
CA GLN A 314 -16.41 -0.45 17.76
C GLN A 314 -16.04 -1.26 16.52
N TRP A 315 -15.22 -2.31 16.73
CA TRP A 315 -14.92 -3.31 15.73
C TRP A 315 -15.97 -4.44 15.74
N LYS A 316 -16.27 -4.94 14.55
CA LYS A 316 -17.07 -6.15 14.34
C LYS A 316 -16.36 -7.03 13.30
N ILE A 317 -16.23 -8.31 13.59
CA ILE A 317 -15.77 -9.31 12.64
C ILE A 317 -16.95 -9.65 11.72
N LEU A 318 -16.73 -9.56 10.41
CA LEU A 318 -17.70 -9.92 9.39
C LEU A 318 -17.51 -11.37 8.91
N ASP A 319 -16.25 -11.78 8.72
CA ASP A 319 -15.84 -13.15 8.40
C ASP A 319 -14.48 -13.42 9.05
N ASP A 320 -14.35 -14.49 9.84
CA ASP A 320 -13.12 -14.78 10.59
C ASP A 320 -12.33 -15.89 9.88
N TRP A 321 -11.07 -15.64 9.61
CA TRP A 321 -10.04 -16.50 9.03
C TRP A 321 -10.56 -17.62 8.09
N SER A 322 -11.24 -17.22 7.03
CA SER A 322 -11.77 -18.11 5.99
C SER A 322 -10.93 -18.06 4.70
N SER A 323 -11.29 -18.85 3.71
CA SER A 323 -10.75 -18.77 2.35
C SER A 323 -11.45 -17.72 1.48
N ASN A 324 -12.39 -16.94 2.03
CA ASN A 324 -13.22 -16.01 1.28
C ASN A 324 -12.48 -14.69 1.06
N SER A 325 -12.03 -14.44 -0.15
CA SER A 325 -11.47 -13.15 -0.56
C SER A 325 -12.53 -12.05 -0.74
N SER A 326 -13.80 -12.35 -0.46
CA SER A 326 -14.93 -11.44 -0.54
C SER A 326 -15.85 -11.60 0.66
N VAL A 327 -16.63 -10.55 0.95
CA VAL A 327 -17.57 -10.52 2.06
C VAL A 327 -18.85 -9.79 1.64
N PHE A 328 -19.98 -10.22 2.18
CA PHE A 328 -21.27 -9.54 2.10
C PHE A 328 -21.75 -9.20 3.51
N TRP A 329 -22.21 -7.96 3.73
CA TRP A 329 -22.74 -7.57 5.05
C TRP A 329 -23.81 -6.49 4.94
N LYS A 330 -24.54 -6.25 6.03
CA LYS A 330 -25.63 -5.31 6.14
C LYS A 330 -25.31 -4.28 7.24
N PRO A 331 -24.61 -3.17 6.93
CA PRO A 331 -24.32 -2.13 7.91
C PRO A 331 -25.58 -1.28 8.19
N GLN A 332 -25.58 -0.59 9.32
CA GLN A 332 -26.46 0.56 9.56
C GLN A 332 -25.94 1.76 8.76
N LYS A 333 -26.76 2.81 8.63
CA LYS A 333 -26.28 4.11 8.13
C LYS A 333 -25.19 4.65 9.05
N GLY A 334 -24.05 5.09 8.49
CA GLY A 334 -22.92 5.60 9.27
C GLY A 334 -21.59 5.57 8.52
N ASN A 335 -20.52 5.91 9.23
CA ASN A 335 -19.15 5.95 8.70
C ASN A 335 -18.35 4.75 9.22
N TYR A 336 -17.58 4.13 8.35
CA TYR A 336 -16.92 2.86 8.62
C TYR A 336 -15.51 2.77 8.04
N TRP A 337 -14.69 1.95 8.67
CA TRP A 337 -13.53 1.32 8.05
C TRP A 337 -13.88 -0.14 7.75
N LEU A 338 -13.69 -0.54 6.51
CA LEU A 338 -13.71 -1.95 6.11
C LEU A 338 -12.26 -2.42 6.01
N SER A 339 -11.89 -3.40 6.82
CA SER A 339 -10.53 -3.92 6.91
C SER A 339 -10.50 -5.39 6.57
N VAL A 340 -9.49 -5.82 5.83
CA VAL A 340 -9.20 -7.21 5.57
C VAL A 340 -7.76 -7.52 5.97
N ASP A 341 -7.61 -8.50 6.87
CA ASP A 341 -6.32 -9.13 7.18
C ASP A 341 -6.15 -10.35 6.29
N THR A 342 -4.93 -10.59 5.84
CA THR A 342 -4.55 -11.82 5.15
C THR A 342 -3.53 -12.58 5.99
N LEU A 343 -3.55 -13.92 5.89
CA LEU A 343 -2.62 -14.81 6.56
C LEU A 343 -2.26 -15.95 5.61
N THR A 344 -0.97 -16.03 5.25
CA THR A 344 -0.43 -17.16 4.48
C THR A 344 -0.21 -18.38 5.36
N SER A 345 -0.05 -19.56 4.75
CA SER A 345 0.18 -20.84 5.44
C SER A 345 1.47 -20.85 6.28
N ASP A 346 2.45 -20.03 5.93
CA ASP A 346 3.72 -19.87 6.64
C ASP A 346 3.76 -18.65 7.58
N GLY A 347 2.61 -17.99 7.79
CA GLY A 347 2.42 -16.97 8.82
C GLY A 347 2.67 -15.52 8.38
N VAL A 348 2.86 -15.24 7.08
CA VAL A 348 2.95 -13.86 6.58
C VAL A 348 1.59 -13.19 6.68
N LYS A 349 1.56 -11.99 7.27
CA LYS A 349 0.35 -11.19 7.46
C LYS A 349 0.45 -9.88 6.70
N GLN A 350 -0.67 -9.49 6.08
CA GLN A 350 -0.86 -8.16 5.49
C GLN A 350 -2.25 -7.65 5.82
N ASN A 351 -2.44 -6.33 5.76
CA ASN A 351 -3.72 -5.67 6.01
C ASN A 351 -4.00 -4.63 4.93
N PHE A 352 -5.26 -4.51 4.55
CA PHE A 352 -5.76 -3.40 3.75
C PHE A 352 -7.03 -2.85 4.39
N THR A 353 -7.16 -1.52 4.44
CA THR A 353 -8.33 -0.84 5.02
C THR A 353 -8.89 0.19 4.05
N LEU A 354 -10.20 0.16 3.84
CA LEU A 354 -10.97 1.11 3.06
C LEU A 354 -11.88 1.92 4.00
N VAL A 355 -11.88 3.25 3.86
CA VAL A 355 -12.86 4.12 4.52
C VAL A 355 -14.08 4.27 3.62
N TYR A 356 -15.30 4.10 4.17
CA TYR A 356 -16.52 4.28 3.42
C TYR A 356 -17.65 4.82 4.28
N THR A 357 -18.66 5.41 3.64
CA THR A 357 -19.92 5.82 4.27
C THR A 357 -21.03 4.92 3.75
N SER A 358 -21.80 4.31 4.64
CA SER A 358 -23.07 3.68 4.30
C SER A 358 -24.18 4.72 4.44
N ASN A 359 -24.80 5.06 3.32
CA ASN A 359 -25.92 6.02 3.29
C ASN A 359 -27.25 5.38 3.69
N HIS A 360 -27.28 4.03 3.78
CA HIS A 360 -28.49 3.25 4.05
C HIS A 360 -28.35 2.45 5.35
N ASP A 361 -29.50 2.18 5.98
CA ASP A 361 -29.60 1.17 7.04
C ASP A 361 -30.07 -0.15 6.42
N TYR A 362 -29.14 -1.09 6.24
CA TYR A 362 -29.44 -2.40 5.67
C TYR A 362 -29.96 -3.42 6.69
N THR A 363 -30.16 -3.03 7.93
CA THR A 363 -30.71 -3.90 8.98
C THR A 363 -32.23 -3.97 8.92
N GLY A 364 -32.89 -3.08 8.14
CA GLY A 364 -34.33 -3.06 7.84
C GLY A 364 -34.76 -4.21 6.91
N LYS A 365 -36.08 -4.30 6.68
CA LYS A 365 -36.65 -5.31 5.76
C LYS A 365 -36.59 -4.87 4.28
N HIS A 366 -36.65 -3.57 4.02
CA HIS A 366 -36.61 -2.99 2.68
C HIS A 366 -35.44 -2.03 2.53
N GLY A 367 -34.99 -1.85 1.27
CA GLY A 367 -33.98 -0.88 0.89
C GLY A 367 -34.34 -0.20 -0.43
N VAL A 368 -33.87 1.03 -0.59
CA VAL A 368 -33.89 1.76 -1.86
C VAL A 368 -32.57 2.48 -2.05
N THR A 369 -32.05 2.47 -3.28
CA THR A 369 -30.84 3.21 -3.67
C THR A 369 -31.09 3.91 -5.00
N ILE A 370 -30.84 5.22 -5.07
CA ILE A 370 -30.82 5.98 -6.32
C ILE A 370 -29.36 6.21 -6.72
N SER A 371 -28.91 5.55 -7.78
CA SER A 371 -27.53 5.62 -8.26
C SER A 371 -27.30 6.70 -9.31
N GLY A 372 -28.36 7.31 -9.82
CA GLY A 372 -28.28 8.36 -10.84
C GLY A 372 -29.64 8.78 -11.36
N LEU A 373 -29.64 9.79 -12.24
CA LEU A 373 -30.81 10.22 -12.98
C LEU A 373 -30.55 10.10 -14.48
N TYR A 374 -31.49 9.50 -15.18
CA TYR A 374 -31.54 9.54 -16.63
C TYR A 374 -32.43 10.72 -17.05
N CYS A 375 -31.99 11.53 -18.02
CA CYS A 375 -32.75 12.65 -18.56
C CYS A 375 -32.73 12.63 -20.09
N GLU A 376 -33.90 12.75 -20.70
CA GLU A 376 -34.08 12.82 -22.15
C GLU A 376 -34.90 14.05 -22.52
N GLU A 377 -34.40 14.87 -23.44
CA GLU A 377 -35.14 16.01 -24.00
C GLU A 377 -36.11 15.52 -25.10
N LYS A 378 -37.39 15.74 -24.91
CA LYS A 378 -38.45 15.48 -25.92
C LYS A 378 -39.16 16.77 -26.31
N ASN A 379 -40.07 16.69 -27.29
CA ASN A 379 -40.80 17.87 -27.75
C ASN A 379 -41.72 18.45 -26.67
N ASP A 380 -42.21 17.62 -25.78
CA ASP A 380 -43.17 17.95 -24.72
C ASP A 380 -42.52 18.27 -23.37
N GLY A 381 -41.19 18.21 -23.27
CA GLY A 381 -40.46 18.52 -22.04
C GLY A 381 -39.22 17.66 -21.81
N ILE A 382 -38.72 17.72 -20.60
CA ILE A 382 -37.65 16.86 -20.10
C ILE A 382 -38.29 15.63 -19.44
N HIS A 383 -38.00 14.45 -19.96
CA HIS A 383 -38.38 13.17 -19.36
C HIS A 383 -37.22 12.70 -18.48
N ALA A 384 -37.44 12.66 -17.18
CA ALA A 384 -36.41 12.22 -16.22
C ALA A 384 -36.89 10.97 -15.49
N GLY A 385 -35.93 10.03 -15.27
CA GLY A 385 -36.15 8.77 -14.56
C GLY A 385 -35.05 8.54 -13.53
N ALA A 386 -35.42 8.01 -12.37
CA ALA A 386 -34.44 7.60 -11.35
C ALA A 386 -33.83 6.25 -11.72
N VAL A 387 -32.51 6.19 -11.82
CA VAL A 387 -31.76 4.93 -11.91
C VAL A 387 -31.64 4.40 -10.49
N HIS A 388 -32.41 3.39 -10.14
CA HIS A 388 -32.56 2.94 -8.78
C HIS A 388 -32.57 1.42 -8.67
N LEU A 389 -32.33 0.94 -7.44
CA LEU A 389 -32.57 -0.43 -7.00
C LEU A 389 -33.45 -0.38 -5.77
N THR A 390 -34.48 -1.20 -5.70
CA THR A 390 -35.32 -1.37 -4.51
C THR A 390 -35.86 -2.79 -4.44
N ASN A 391 -35.99 -3.31 -3.21
CA ASN A 391 -36.68 -4.56 -2.91
C ASN A 391 -38.10 -4.34 -2.34
N ASP A 392 -38.57 -3.07 -2.31
CA ASP A 392 -39.93 -2.72 -1.91
C ASP A 392 -40.78 -2.33 -3.15
N PRO A 393 -41.78 -3.14 -3.52
CA PRO A 393 -42.68 -2.82 -4.64
C PRO A 393 -43.56 -1.58 -4.38
N ASN A 394 -43.63 -1.11 -3.14
CA ASN A 394 -44.41 0.08 -2.75
C ASN A 394 -43.54 1.34 -2.61
N THR A 395 -42.30 1.31 -3.08
CA THR A 395 -41.43 2.48 -3.09
C THR A 395 -42.10 3.65 -3.80
N LYS A 396 -42.05 4.83 -3.22
CA LYS A 396 -42.55 6.07 -3.78
C LYS A 396 -41.43 7.01 -4.10
N TYR A 397 -41.65 7.85 -5.12
CA TYR A 397 -40.70 8.83 -5.63
C TYR A 397 -41.28 10.21 -5.61
N ARG A 398 -40.44 11.21 -5.26
CA ARG A 398 -40.76 12.64 -5.33
C ARG A 398 -39.68 13.35 -6.13
N TRP A 399 -40.08 14.29 -6.95
CA TRP A 399 -39.17 15.04 -7.80
C TRP A 399 -39.20 16.52 -7.45
N LEU A 400 -38.01 17.10 -7.29
CA LEU A 400 -37.80 18.48 -6.98
C LEU A 400 -36.84 19.11 -7.98
N VAL A 401 -36.97 20.41 -8.16
CA VAL A 401 -36.05 21.22 -8.94
C VAL A 401 -35.66 22.46 -8.19
N TYR A 402 -34.35 22.76 -8.16
CA TYR A 402 -33.83 24.02 -7.67
C TYR A 402 -33.47 24.90 -8.86
N ASP A 403 -34.11 26.05 -8.95
CA ASP A 403 -33.79 27.07 -9.95
C ASP A 403 -32.58 27.88 -9.49
N LEU A 404 -31.46 27.74 -10.19
CA LEU A 404 -30.21 28.42 -9.82
C LEU A 404 -30.27 29.94 -9.99
N TYR A 405 -31.16 30.45 -10.85
CA TYR A 405 -31.38 31.88 -11.01
C TYR A 405 -32.31 32.43 -9.94
N ARG A 406 -33.46 31.74 -9.69
CA ARG A 406 -34.46 32.16 -8.70
C ARG A 406 -34.11 31.75 -7.26
N LYS A 407 -33.11 30.89 -7.09
CA LYS A 407 -32.58 30.39 -5.81
C LYS A 407 -33.67 29.76 -4.91
N ASN A 408 -34.54 28.97 -5.46
CA ASN A 408 -35.61 28.29 -4.71
C ASN A 408 -35.86 26.86 -5.21
N TRP A 409 -36.24 26.00 -4.25
CA TRP A 409 -36.73 24.67 -4.53
C TRP A 409 -38.20 24.66 -4.91
N ARG A 410 -38.58 23.79 -5.81
CA ARG A 410 -39.97 23.54 -6.21
C ARG A 410 -40.17 22.05 -6.39
N VAL A 411 -41.28 21.51 -5.87
CA VAL A 411 -41.74 20.16 -6.16
C VAL A 411 -42.38 20.16 -7.56
N ILE A 412 -41.90 19.26 -8.41
CA ILE A 412 -42.44 19.07 -9.76
C ILE A 412 -43.29 17.79 -9.89
N SER A 413 -43.08 16.82 -9.00
CA SER A 413 -43.97 15.69 -8.78
C SER A 413 -43.88 15.26 -7.32
N ASP A 414 -45.01 15.24 -6.63
CA ASP A 414 -45.07 14.75 -5.25
C ASP A 414 -45.08 13.21 -5.21
N TRP A 415 -45.00 12.60 -4.03
CA TRP A 415 -44.84 11.18 -3.80
C TRP A 415 -45.79 10.29 -4.63
N LYS A 416 -45.24 9.54 -5.58
CA LYS A 416 -45.94 8.59 -6.48
C LYS A 416 -45.11 7.31 -6.62
N SER A 417 -45.75 6.24 -7.08
CA SER A 417 -45.09 4.98 -7.41
C SER A 417 -44.27 5.04 -8.70
N SER A 418 -44.46 6.07 -9.54
CA SER A 418 -43.68 6.24 -10.76
C SER A 418 -42.32 6.85 -10.47
N GLU A 419 -41.27 6.16 -10.87
CA GLU A 419 -39.90 6.63 -10.88
C GLU A 419 -39.59 7.65 -11.98
N TRP A 420 -40.58 7.98 -12.83
CA TRP A 420 -40.47 8.91 -13.95
C TRP A 420 -41.25 10.19 -13.71
N VAL A 421 -40.72 11.29 -14.25
CA VAL A 421 -41.40 12.59 -14.31
C VAL A 421 -41.18 13.24 -15.68
N THR A 422 -42.23 13.93 -16.16
CA THR A 422 -42.11 14.87 -17.29
C THR A 422 -42.11 16.29 -16.73
N TRP A 423 -41.07 17.04 -17.01
CA TRP A 423 -40.86 18.39 -16.51
C TRP A 423 -40.79 19.38 -17.68
N LYS A 424 -41.51 20.50 -17.58
CA LYS A 424 -41.60 21.54 -18.62
C LYS A 424 -40.92 22.84 -18.15
N PRO A 425 -39.57 22.93 -18.13
CA PRO A 425 -38.82 24.09 -17.66
C PRO A 425 -38.72 25.21 -18.68
N GLU A 426 -38.39 26.41 -18.21
CA GLU A 426 -37.76 27.45 -19.01
C GLU A 426 -36.32 27.07 -19.36
N GLN A 427 -35.72 27.75 -20.32
CA GLN A 427 -34.29 27.69 -20.53
C GLN A 427 -33.55 28.19 -19.27
N GLY A 428 -32.56 27.42 -18.78
CA GLY A 428 -31.83 27.80 -17.57
C GLY A 428 -30.99 26.66 -16.98
N ASN A 429 -30.41 26.92 -15.81
CA ASN A 429 -29.61 25.95 -15.04
C ASN A 429 -30.35 25.57 -13.77
N TYR A 430 -30.36 24.27 -13.50
CA TYR A 430 -31.16 23.70 -12.43
C TYR A 430 -30.39 22.59 -11.71
N TRP A 431 -30.76 22.33 -10.45
CA TRP A 431 -30.54 21.07 -9.81
C TRP A 431 -31.85 20.26 -9.89
N LEU A 432 -31.79 19.09 -10.50
CA LEU A 432 -32.89 18.15 -10.53
C LEU A 432 -32.62 17.06 -9.48
N ARG A 433 -33.57 16.87 -8.56
CA ARG A 433 -33.46 15.91 -7.47
C ARG A 433 -34.62 14.92 -7.50
N ALA A 434 -34.28 13.63 -7.42
CA ALA A 434 -35.23 12.57 -7.13
C ALA A 434 -35.02 12.10 -5.69
N GLU A 435 -36.09 11.94 -4.95
CA GLU A 435 -36.14 11.31 -3.64
C GLU A 435 -36.98 10.05 -3.73
N ALA A 436 -36.58 8.99 -3.02
CA ALA A 436 -37.33 7.75 -2.92
C ALA A 436 -37.54 7.37 -1.45
N VAL A 437 -38.69 6.75 -1.16
CA VAL A 437 -39.01 6.24 0.18
C VAL A 437 -39.71 4.89 0.07
N THR A 438 -39.23 3.91 0.87
CA THR A 438 -39.87 2.60 1.01
C THR A 438 -41.09 2.64 1.92
N SER A 439 -41.89 1.58 1.93
CA SER A 439 -43.08 1.47 2.79
C SER A 439 -42.76 1.44 4.28
N ASP A 440 -41.55 1.05 4.67
CA ASP A 440 -41.04 1.08 6.05
C ASP A 440 -40.19 2.32 6.39
N GLY A 441 -40.18 3.33 5.48
CA GLY A 441 -39.60 4.65 5.74
C GLY A 441 -38.11 4.78 5.48
N ILE A 442 -37.49 3.83 4.76
CA ILE A 442 -36.09 4.00 4.29
C ILE A 442 -36.08 4.96 3.12
N GLU A 443 -35.26 6.00 3.20
CA GLU A 443 -35.17 7.07 2.19
C GLU A 443 -33.80 7.10 1.52
N ASP A 444 -33.79 7.49 0.23
CA ASP A 444 -32.60 7.85 -0.52
C ASP A 444 -32.89 8.96 -1.53
N ASP A 445 -31.86 9.69 -1.95
CA ASP A 445 -31.97 10.75 -2.92
C ASP A 445 -30.73 10.86 -3.83
N TYR A 446 -30.97 11.45 -5.00
CA TYR A 446 -29.89 11.84 -5.91
C TYR A 446 -30.19 13.20 -6.54
N THR A 447 -29.15 14.03 -6.65
CA THR A 447 -29.25 15.37 -7.27
C THR A 447 -28.29 15.50 -8.44
N LEU A 448 -28.83 15.92 -9.60
CA LEU A 448 -28.11 16.17 -10.83
C LEU A 448 -28.14 17.64 -11.20
N THR A 449 -27.01 18.23 -11.60
CA THR A 449 -26.99 19.56 -12.24
C THR A 449 -27.40 19.40 -13.70
N TYR A 450 -28.42 20.14 -14.12
CA TYR A 450 -29.00 20.04 -15.45
C TYR A 450 -29.15 21.40 -16.12
N THR A 451 -28.67 21.52 -17.37
CA THR A 451 -28.81 22.73 -18.18
C THR A 451 -29.87 22.51 -19.24
N VAL A 452 -30.94 23.29 -19.16
CA VAL A 452 -32.05 23.30 -20.13
C VAL A 452 -31.75 24.30 -21.23
N LYS A 453 -31.63 23.84 -22.47
CA LYS A 453 -31.25 24.67 -23.64
C LYS A 453 -32.41 25.31 -24.33
N LYS A 454 -33.63 24.83 -24.09
CA LYS A 454 -34.85 25.25 -24.77
C LYS A 454 -35.96 25.51 -23.76
N ASP A 455 -36.84 26.49 -24.05
CA ASP A 455 -38.02 26.74 -23.26
C ASP A 455 -39.14 25.73 -23.63
N TYR A 456 -39.53 24.90 -22.67
CA TYR A 456 -40.60 23.88 -22.81
C TYR A 456 -41.93 24.30 -22.19
N THR A 457 -42.05 25.51 -21.64
CA THR A 457 -43.25 25.94 -20.92
C THR A 457 -44.45 26.08 -21.81
N GLY A 458 -44.24 26.26 -23.11
CA GLY A 458 -45.30 26.56 -24.06
C GLY A 458 -45.99 27.92 -23.84
N ILE A 459 -45.42 28.74 -22.92
CA ILE A 459 -45.94 30.07 -22.56
C ILE A 459 -44.98 31.12 -23.09
N LYS A 460 -45.46 32.08 -23.85
CA LYS A 460 -44.69 33.27 -24.26
C LYS A 460 -45.32 34.51 -23.64
N LEU A 461 -44.51 35.27 -22.89
CA LEU A 461 -44.94 36.54 -22.29
C LEU A 461 -44.34 37.69 -23.11
N TYR A 462 -45.21 38.54 -23.62
CA TYR A 462 -44.78 39.69 -24.44
C TYR A 462 -44.63 40.98 -23.63
N GLY A 463 -45.28 41.08 -22.48
CA GLY A 463 -45.15 42.19 -21.58
C GLY A 463 -46.44 42.56 -20.85
N ILE A 464 -46.30 43.41 -19.83
CA ILE A 464 -47.43 44.00 -19.10
C ILE A 464 -47.64 45.41 -19.64
N TYR A 465 -48.86 45.72 -19.96
CA TYR A 465 -49.30 47.07 -20.33
C TYR A 465 -50.05 47.64 -19.13
N ALA A 466 -49.64 48.82 -18.66
CA ALA A 466 -50.30 49.52 -17.56
C ALA A 466 -50.69 50.94 -18.01
N LEU A 467 -51.96 51.26 -17.90
CA LEU A 467 -52.55 52.52 -18.34
C LEU A 467 -53.17 53.23 -17.13
N SER A 468 -52.75 54.47 -16.89
CA SER A 468 -53.30 55.34 -15.88
C SER A 468 -54.63 55.94 -16.35
N GLY A 469 -55.72 55.58 -15.67
CA GLY A 469 -57.04 56.20 -15.86
C GLY A 469 -57.26 57.36 -14.89
N SER A 470 -58.47 57.94 -14.89
CA SER A 470 -58.82 58.99 -13.95
C SER A 470 -59.14 58.51 -12.53
N LYS A 471 -59.47 57.22 -12.37
CA LYS A 471 -59.91 56.62 -11.11
C LYS A 471 -59.05 55.43 -10.65
N ASP A 472 -58.39 54.79 -11.55
CA ASP A 472 -57.57 53.58 -11.29
C ASP A 472 -56.50 53.42 -12.36
N VAL A 473 -55.59 52.49 -12.11
CA VAL A 473 -54.64 51.97 -13.12
C VAL A 473 -55.13 50.64 -13.60
N ALA A 474 -55.32 50.50 -14.91
CA ALA A 474 -55.66 49.24 -15.54
C ALA A 474 -54.38 48.59 -16.06
N ALA A 475 -54.14 47.32 -15.72
CA ALA A 475 -53.03 46.54 -16.28
C ALA A 475 -53.52 45.26 -16.95
N ALA A 476 -52.82 44.89 -18.04
CA ALA A 476 -53.10 43.67 -18.78
C ALA A 476 -51.80 42.99 -19.22
N LEU A 477 -51.76 41.67 -19.19
CA LEU A 477 -50.66 40.86 -19.68
C LEU A 477 -50.90 40.52 -21.16
N SER A 478 -49.92 40.76 -22.01
CA SER A 478 -49.89 40.22 -23.36
C SER A 478 -49.10 38.92 -23.36
N TYR A 479 -49.73 37.85 -23.77
CA TYR A 479 -49.11 36.52 -23.79
C TYR A 479 -49.72 35.65 -24.93
N SER A 480 -49.02 34.54 -25.20
CA SER A 480 -49.58 33.40 -25.92
C SER A 480 -49.23 32.11 -25.21
N SER A 481 -50.08 31.12 -25.27
CA SER A 481 -49.84 29.81 -24.67
C SER A 481 -50.40 28.69 -25.56
N SER A 482 -49.65 27.59 -25.58
CA SER A 482 -50.16 26.30 -26.13
C SER A 482 -50.87 25.46 -25.06
N ASN A 483 -50.84 25.89 -23.79
CA ASN A 483 -51.52 25.21 -22.69
C ASN A 483 -52.95 25.78 -22.54
N GLU A 484 -53.89 24.90 -22.21
CA GLU A 484 -55.33 25.28 -22.13
C GLU A 484 -55.68 25.91 -20.77
N ASP A 485 -55.17 25.48 -19.69
CA ASP A 485 -55.55 25.92 -18.35
C ASP A 485 -54.44 26.76 -17.70
N ILE A 486 -54.46 28.07 -17.97
CA ILE A 486 -53.44 29.03 -17.49
C ILE A 486 -54.05 29.89 -16.42
N GLU A 487 -53.36 29.96 -15.29
CA GLU A 487 -53.68 30.83 -14.17
C GLU A 487 -52.63 31.95 -14.00
N PHE A 488 -53.06 33.07 -13.49
CA PHE A 488 -52.29 34.28 -13.32
C PHE A 488 -52.38 34.75 -11.85
N ARG A 489 -51.26 35.24 -11.30
CA ARG A 489 -51.20 35.90 -10.00
C ARG A 489 -50.53 37.24 -10.17
N TRP A 490 -51.21 38.28 -9.84
CA TRP A 490 -50.72 39.63 -9.96
C TRP A 490 -50.17 40.16 -8.62
N MET A 491 -49.01 40.78 -8.65
CA MET A 491 -48.28 41.27 -7.50
C MET A 491 -47.72 42.63 -7.76
N LEU A 492 -47.59 43.43 -6.68
CA LEU A 492 -47.01 44.76 -6.70
C LEU A 492 -45.92 44.83 -5.64
N TYR A 493 -44.69 45.19 -6.04
CA TYR A 493 -43.62 45.51 -5.11
C TYR A 493 -43.45 47.01 -4.97
N ASP A 494 -43.68 47.53 -3.79
CA ASP A 494 -43.46 48.96 -3.48
C ASP A 494 -41.95 49.19 -3.24
N MET A 495 -41.30 49.84 -4.16
CA MET A 495 -39.84 50.11 -4.07
C MET A 495 -39.48 51.04 -2.92
N THR A 496 -40.43 51.75 -2.33
CA THR A 496 -40.22 52.66 -1.16
C THR A 496 -40.29 51.90 0.14
N SER A 497 -41.25 50.97 0.29
CA SER A 497 -41.44 50.19 1.50
C SER A 497 -40.67 48.87 1.50
N GLY A 498 -40.19 48.42 0.34
CA GLY A 498 -39.51 47.13 0.19
C GLY A 498 -40.43 45.92 0.35
N GLN A 499 -41.72 46.06 0.14
CA GLN A 499 -42.70 44.97 0.39
C GLN A 499 -43.51 44.61 -0.85
N TRP A 500 -43.75 43.29 -0.97
CA TRP A 500 -44.65 42.73 -1.93
C TRP A 500 -46.11 42.75 -1.43
N LYS A 501 -47.04 43.06 -2.31
CA LYS A 501 -48.48 42.94 -2.09
C LYS A 501 -49.08 42.11 -3.22
N ILE A 502 -49.83 41.06 -2.90
CA ILE A 502 -50.65 40.37 -3.88
C ILE A 502 -51.84 41.28 -4.22
N LEU A 503 -51.98 41.62 -5.49
CA LEU A 503 -53.12 42.40 -6.00
C LEU A 503 -54.27 41.49 -6.32
N LYS A 504 -53.96 40.32 -6.93
CA LYS A 504 -54.93 39.27 -7.25
C LYS A 504 -54.23 37.93 -7.18
N ASP A 505 -54.76 37.01 -6.40
CA ASP A 505 -54.19 35.67 -6.29
C ASP A 505 -54.58 34.79 -7.51
N TRP A 506 -54.04 33.56 -7.58
CA TRP A 506 -54.19 32.66 -8.71
C TRP A 506 -55.60 32.57 -9.21
N GLY A 507 -55.78 32.81 -10.53
CA GLY A 507 -57.04 32.78 -11.26
C GLY A 507 -56.82 33.01 -12.77
N HIS A 508 -57.89 33.08 -13.52
CA HIS A 508 -57.81 33.17 -15.00
C HIS A 508 -57.79 34.62 -15.53
N ASP A 509 -57.66 35.62 -14.64
CA ASP A 509 -57.70 37.00 -15.05
C ASP A 509 -56.40 37.52 -15.63
N THR A 510 -56.40 37.78 -16.94
CA THR A 510 -55.28 38.33 -17.69
C THR A 510 -55.07 39.84 -17.51
N SER A 511 -56.00 40.48 -16.80
CA SER A 511 -55.97 41.91 -16.49
C SER A 511 -56.55 42.22 -15.11
N LEU A 512 -56.17 43.37 -14.58
CA LEU A 512 -56.68 43.87 -13.29
C LEU A 512 -56.71 45.40 -13.25
N LYS A 513 -57.44 45.92 -12.28
CA LYS A 513 -57.37 47.33 -11.87
C LYS A 513 -56.84 47.45 -10.47
N PHE A 514 -55.99 48.47 -10.20
CA PHE A 514 -55.43 48.69 -8.88
C PHE A 514 -55.25 50.19 -8.62
N LEU A 515 -55.09 50.54 -7.35
CA LEU A 515 -54.99 51.89 -6.88
C LEU A 515 -53.62 52.13 -6.24
N PRO A 516 -52.57 52.50 -7.01
CA PRO A 516 -51.26 52.79 -6.47
C PRO A 516 -51.18 54.18 -5.86
N LYS A 517 -50.28 54.41 -4.91
CA LYS A 517 -49.85 55.73 -4.47
C LYS A 517 -48.90 56.33 -5.47
N LEU A 518 -48.63 57.63 -5.34
CA LEU A 518 -47.63 58.34 -6.14
C LEU A 518 -46.21 57.83 -5.83
N ARG A 519 -45.82 56.72 -6.48
CA ARG A 519 -44.56 56.01 -6.24
C ARG A 519 -44.16 55.15 -7.41
N THR A 520 -42.95 54.61 -7.35
CA THR A 520 -42.46 53.61 -8.29
C THR A 520 -42.63 52.20 -7.72
N TYR A 521 -43.04 51.29 -8.58
CA TYR A 521 -43.36 49.90 -8.27
C TYR A 521 -42.75 48.96 -9.27
N TRP A 522 -42.57 47.70 -8.85
CA TRP A 522 -42.55 46.59 -9.80
C TRP A 522 -43.93 45.97 -9.84
N LEU A 523 -44.54 46.01 -11.02
CA LEU A 523 -45.79 45.29 -11.30
C LEU A 523 -45.43 43.97 -11.93
N SER A 524 -45.79 42.87 -11.29
CA SER A 524 -45.38 41.51 -11.65
C SER A 524 -46.62 40.64 -11.83
N VAL A 525 -46.54 39.75 -12.82
CA VAL A 525 -47.50 38.66 -13.00
C VAL A 525 -46.77 37.33 -13.08
N ASP A 526 -47.11 36.42 -12.17
CA ASP A 526 -46.78 35.01 -12.30
C ASP A 526 -47.82 34.33 -13.14
N VAL A 527 -47.36 33.45 -14.02
CA VAL A 527 -48.20 32.67 -14.93
C VAL A 527 -47.87 31.20 -14.73
N ARG A 528 -48.87 30.37 -14.47
CA ARG A 528 -48.67 28.90 -14.40
C ARG A 528 -49.66 28.16 -15.26
N SER A 529 -49.24 27.01 -15.80
CA SER A 529 -50.14 26.04 -16.42
C SER A 529 -50.49 24.91 -15.44
N LYS A 530 -51.57 24.20 -15.69
CA LYS A 530 -51.94 23.00 -14.94
C LYS A 530 -50.87 21.90 -14.96
N GLU A 531 -50.08 21.83 -16.05
CA GLU A 531 -48.97 20.89 -16.19
C GLU A 531 -47.69 21.34 -15.48
N GLY A 532 -47.75 22.42 -14.71
CA GLY A 532 -46.64 22.87 -13.87
C GLY A 532 -45.62 23.78 -14.53
N ALA A 533 -45.86 24.25 -15.75
CA ALA A 533 -45.05 25.33 -16.33
C ALA A 533 -45.26 26.63 -15.54
N VAL A 534 -44.22 27.37 -15.22
CA VAL A 534 -44.30 28.65 -14.51
C VAL A 534 -43.43 29.68 -15.21
N LYS A 535 -43.99 30.87 -15.44
CA LYS A 535 -43.29 32.03 -15.95
C LYS A 535 -43.63 33.29 -15.16
N ASN A 536 -42.77 34.30 -15.28
CA ASN A 536 -42.97 35.59 -14.67
C ASN A 536 -42.69 36.71 -15.66
N CYS A 537 -43.50 37.75 -15.61
CA CYS A 537 -43.22 39.00 -16.30
C CYS A 537 -43.31 40.13 -15.26
N THR A 538 -42.37 41.04 -15.27
CA THR A 538 -42.30 42.16 -14.35
C THR A 538 -41.91 43.43 -15.13
N ILE A 539 -42.61 44.52 -14.85
CA ILE A 539 -42.27 45.86 -15.35
C ILE A 539 -42.06 46.83 -14.19
N THR A 540 -41.28 47.86 -14.41
CA THR A 540 -41.22 49.01 -13.53
C THR A 540 -42.36 49.96 -13.92
N TYR A 541 -43.24 50.30 -12.98
CA TYR A 541 -44.35 51.22 -13.16
C TYR A 541 -44.23 52.36 -12.18
N THR A 542 -44.29 53.61 -12.67
CA THR A 542 -44.31 54.80 -11.83
C THR A 542 -45.69 55.45 -11.92
N SER A 543 -46.39 55.55 -10.81
CA SER A 543 -47.64 56.25 -10.76
C SER A 543 -47.37 57.77 -10.59
N SER A 544 -47.97 58.53 -11.49
CA SER A 544 -47.95 59.98 -11.44
C SER A 544 -49.08 60.60 -10.59
N ILE A 545 -49.97 59.73 -10.06
CA ILE A 545 -51.14 60.13 -9.28
C ILE A 545 -51.23 59.22 -8.05
N ASP A 546 -51.66 59.77 -6.90
CA ASP A 546 -52.05 58.99 -5.72
C ASP A 546 -53.55 58.64 -5.80
N TYR A 547 -53.83 57.40 -6.24
CA TYR A 547 -55.21 56.91 -6.39
C TYR A 547 -55.84 56.47 -5.08
N THR A 548 -55.13 56.50 -3.99
CA THR A 548 -55.64 56.14 -2.66
C THR A 548 -56.26 57.34 -1.91
N VAL A 549 -56.10 58.53 -2.44
CA VAL A 549 -56.67 59.74 -1.90
C VAL A 549 -57.99 60.04 -2.62
N ASN A 550 -59.08 60.03 -1.88
CA ASN A 550 -60.35 60.50 -2.38
C ASN A 550 -60.27 62.00 -2.62
N TYR A 551 -60.21 62.44 -3.85
CA TYR A 551 -60.41 63.87 -4.18
C TYR A 551 -61.85 64.17 -3.93
N ILE A 552 -62.12 64.87 -2.85
CA ILE A 552 -63.41 65.50 -2.61
C ILE A 552 -63.55 66.62 -3.65
N ASN A 553 -64.52 66.46 -4.56
CA ASN A 553 -64.83 67.49 -5.55
C ASN A 553 -65.38 68.71 -4.77
N LEU A 554 -64.53 69.74 -4.56
CA LEU A 554 -65.00 71.07 -4.11
C LEU A 554 -65.45 71.84 -5.35
N ASN A 555 -66.60 71.50 -5.92
CA ASN A 555 -67.37 72.31 -6.83
C ASN A 555 -68.77 72.39 -6.23
N GLY A 556 -68.95 73.42 -5.41
CA GLY A 556 -70.23 73.97 -4.99
C GLY A 556 -70.75 74.96 -5.98
#